data_580bb7af053aa328205f40211041adc5
#
_entry.id   580bb7af053aa328205f40211041adc5
#
_cell.length_a   1.000
_cell.length_b   1.000
_cell.length_c   1.000
_cell.angle_alpha   90.00
_cell.angle_beta   90.00
_cell.angle_gamma   90.00
#
_symmetry.space_group_name_H-M   'P 1'
#
loop_
_entity.id
_entity.type
_entity.pdbx_description
1 polymer ?
#
loop_
_entity_poly.entity_id
_entity_poly.type
_entity_poly.pdbx_seq_one_letter_code
_entity_poly.pdbx_strand_id
1 'polypeptide(L)'
;AVHDAEGKEIPLTHGNYIALLENQNRDILKEAFENLYSVYKQFSNTLSAAFGANVKQAVFYAKARNYTSSRQSSLSGNEVPESVYDNLVASVRKSLPLLHRYASLRKKLLGVEELHMYDLYVPMVAEADRHYTFEEAKDIVKTGLAPMGEEYLGLLQEGFDNRWIDIYENEGKRSGAYSWGVYGCHPYVLLNFHGTLNDVFTLAHEMGHSIHTWYSNKNQSYTYSGYKIFVAEVASTCNEALLIRHLLKNSKDKQEKAYLLNYFLESFRGTLFRQTMFAEFEQK
;
A
#
# COMPACT_ATOMS: atom_id res chain seq x y z
N ALA A 1 -10.24 -9.64 22.28
CA ALA A 1 -11.25 -8.57 22.24
C ALA A 1 -10.63 -7.27 22.69
N VAL A 2 -11.33 -6.15 22.46
CA VAL A 2 -10.99 -4.78 22.88
C VAL A 2 -12.26 -4.18 23.47
N HIS A 3 -12.15 -3.30 24.44
CA HIS A 3 -13.29 -2.63 25.04
C HIS A 3 -13.48 -1.21 24.47
N ASP A 4 -14.72 -0.86 24.12
CA ASP A 4 -15.04 0.51 23.72
C ASP A 4 -15.09 1.46 24.95
N ALA A 5 -15.40 2.73 24.70
CA ALA A 5 -15.47 3.75 25.76
C ALA A 5 -16.55 3.45 26.82
N GLU A 6 -17.57 2.68 26.49
CA GLU A 6 -18.67 2.25 27.33
C GLU A 6 -18.38 0.90 28.05
N GLY A 7 -17.20 0.30 27.78
CA GLY A 7 -16.80 -0.99 28.34
C GLY A 7 -17.41 -2.22 27.64
N LYS A 8 -18.00 -2.05 26.46
CA LYS A 8 -18.54 -3.14 25.65
C LYS A 8 -17.40 -3.83 24.89
N GLU A 9 -17.42 -5.15 24.90
CA GLU A 9 -16.43 -5.97 24.21
C GLU A 9 -16.63 -5.95 22.68
N ILE A 10 -15.54 -5.61 21.96
CA ILE A 10 -15.45 -5.65 20.50
C ILE A 10 -14.50 -6.77 20.11
N PRO A 11 -14.89 -7.74 19.27
CA PRO A 11 -13.99 -8.76 18.77
C PRO A 11 -12.81 -8.16 18.00
N LEU A 12 -11.59 -8.52 18.36
CA LEU A 12 -10.38 -8.11 17.65
C LEU A 12 -10.09 -9.10 16.51
N THR A 13 -10.09 -8.62 15.29
CA THR A 13 -9.80 -9.38 14.07
C THR A 13 -8.73 -8.69 13.23
N HIS A 14 -8.12 -9.39 12.30
CA HIS A 14 -7.20 -8.74 11.34
C HIS A 14 -7.92 -7.69 10.48
N GLY A 15 -9.21 -7.85 10.20
CA GLY A 15 -9.99 -6.93 9.37
C GLY A 15 -10.27 -5.59 10.05
N ASN A 16 -10.48 -5.57 11.37
CA ASN A 16 -10.80 -4.34 12.10
C ASN A 16 -9.63 -3.74 12.89
N TYR A 17 -8.46 -4.40 12.90
CA TYR A 17 -7.31 -3.96 13.69
C TYR A 17 -6.85 -2.55 13.34
N ILE A 18 -6.72 -2.23 12.05
CA ILE A 18 -6.29 -0.89 11.62
C ILE A 18 -7.34 0.16 11.99
N ALA A 19 -8.62 -0.11 11.78
CA ALA A 19 -9.70 0.79 12.17
C ALA A 19 -9.69 1.08 13.69
N LEU A 20 -9.36 0.08 14.51
CA LEU A 20 -9.18 0.28 15.94
C LEU A 20 -7.96 1.16 16.26
N LEU A 21 -6.86 1.06 15.49
CA LEU A 21 -5.68 1.92 15.64
C LEU A 21 -5.87 3.35 15.09
N GLU A 22 -6.93 3.60 14.34
CA GLU A 22 -7.32 4.95 13.88
C GLU A 22 -8.26 5.67 14.87
N ASN A 23 -8.68 4.99 15.94
CA ASN A 23 -9.56 5.56 16.96
C ASN A 23 -8.89 6.72 17.67
N GLN A 24 -9.69 7.68 18.16
CA GLN A 24 -9.20 8.83 18.93
C GLN A 24 -8.95 8.49 20.42
N ASN A 25 -9.56 7.42 20.93
CA ASN A 25 -9.33 6.94 22.28
C ASN A 25 -8.07 6.09 22.37
N ARG A 26 -7.03 6.63 22.98
CA ARG A 26 -5.70 6.01 23.06
C ARG A 26 -5.69 4.70 23.86
N ASP A 27 -6.60 4.49 24.79
CA ASP A 27 -6.69 3.25 25.56
C ASP A 27 -7.15 2.09 24.65
N ILE A 28 -8.07 2.37 23.73
CA ILE A 28 -8.50 1.40 22.69
C ILE A 28 -7.33 1.01 21.78
N LEU A 29 -6.54 1.99 21.33
CA LEU A 29 -5.36 1.73 20.49
C LEU A 29 -4.37 0.81 21.19
N LYS A 30 -4.05 1.13 22.44
CA LYS A 30 -3.13 0.38 23.27
C LYS A 30 -3.62 -1.04 23.51
N GLU A 31 -4.89 -1.19 23.91
CA GLU A 31 -5.49 -2.49 24.16
C GLU A 31 -5.52 -3.36 22.88
N ALA A 32 -5.90 -2.78 21.73
CA ALA A 32 -5.90 -3.48 20.45
C ALA A 32 -4.50 -3.97 20.08
N PHE A 33 -3.50 -3.12 20.22
CA PHE A 33 -2.11 -3.45 19.95
C PHE A 33 -1.58 -4.55 20.89
N GLU A 34 -1.73 -4.37 22.19
CA GLU A 34 -1.22 -5.31 23.19
C GLU A 34 -1.91 -6.69 23.04
N ASN A 35 -3.22 -6.71 22.83
CA ASN A 35 -3.98 -7.96 22.68
C ASN A 35 -3.60 -8.70 21.40
N LEU A 36 -3.44 -8.01 20.26
CA LEU A 36 -2.96 -8.65 19.03
C LEU A 36 -1.58 -9.28 19.23
N TYR A 37 -0.63 -8.48 19.72
CA TYR A 37 0.75 -8.95 19.86
C TYR A 37 0.96 -9.93 20.99
N SER A 38 0.09 -9.94 22.02
CA SER A 38 0.12 -10.98 23.06
C SER A 38 -0.09 -12.38 22.47
N VAL A 39 -0.98 -12.51 21.48
CA VAL A 39 -1.21 -13.78 20.77
C VAL A 39 0.03 -14.19 19.97
N TYR A 40 0.60 -13.27 19.18
CA TYR A 40 1.84 -13.56 18.45
C TYR A 40 2.99 -13.96 19.39
N LYS A 41 3.09 -13.31 20.56
CA LYS A 41 4.10 -13.64 21.57
C LYS A 41 3.94 -15.06 22.13
N GLN A 42 2.71 -15.53 22.32
CA GLN A 42 2.43 -16.92 22.74
C GLN A 42 2.92 -17.95 21.72
N PHE A 43 2.88 -17.62 20.44
CA PHE A 43 3.32 -18.48 19.34
C PHE A 43 4.74 -18.18 18.85
N SER A 44 5.54 -17.38 19.58
CA SER A 44 6.85 -16.92 19.12
C SER A 44 7.80 -18.05 18.72
N ASN A 45 7.83 -19.16 19.47
CA ASN A 45 8.67 -20.32 19.15
C ASN A 45 8.24 -21.01 17.85
N THR A 46 6.92 -21.19 17.65
CA THR A 46 6.37 -21.76 16.43
C THR A 46 6.65 -20.87 15.21
N LEU A 47 6.41 -19.57 15.36
CA LEU A 47 6.67 -18.59 14.30
C LEU A 47 8.17 -18.51 13.95
N SER A 48 9.04 -18.51 14.96
CA SER A 48 10.49 -18.52 14.75
C SER A 48 10.95 -19.79 14.04
N ALA A 49 10.42 -20.96 14.42
CA ALA A 49 10.75 -22.22 13.77
C ALA A 49 10.26 -22.26 12.31
N ALA A 50 9.04 -21.79 12.04
CA ALA A 50 8.47 -21.71 10.70
C ALA A 50 9.26 -20.73 9.81
N PHE A 51 9.60 -19.55 10.34
CA PHE A 51 10.44 -18.56 9.62
C PHE A 51 11.84 -19.12 9.34
N GLY A 52 12.49 -19.72 10.34
CA GLY A 52 13.80 -20.35 10.17
C GLY A 52 13.80 -21.52 9.17
N ALA A 53 12.70 -22.28 9.09
CA ALA A 53 12.53 -23.33 8.06
C ALA A 53 12.40 -22.72 6.66
N ASN A 54 11.65 -21.61 6.52
CA ASN A 54 11.51 -20.88 5.25
C ASN A 54 12.87 -20.35 4.76
N VAL A 55 13.66 -19.73 5.65
CA VAL A 55 15.01 -19.24 5.35
C VAL A 55 15.91 -20.40 4.88
N LYS A 56 15.91 -21.52 5.61
CA LYS A 56 16.69 -22.72 5.25
C LYS A 56 16.29 -23.27 3.88
N GLN A 57 15.01 -23.28 3.57
CA GLN A 57 14.49 -23.69 2.27
C GLN A 57 15.00 -22.76 1.15
N ALA A 58 14.94 -21.44 1.34
CA ALA A 58 15.44 -20.45 0.39
C ALA A 58 16.96 -20.65 0.13
N VAL A 59 17.74 -20.84 1.21
CA VAL A 59 19.18 -21.12 1.11
C VAL A 59 19.46 -22.44 0.38
N PHE A 60 18.70 -23.49 0.67
CA PHE A 60 18.81 -24.78 0.00
C PHE A 60 18.61 -24.64 -1.52
N TYR A 61 17.51 -24.00 -1.95
CA TYR A 61 17.22 -23.82 -3.37
C TYR A 61 18.24 -22.91 -4.09
N ALA A 62 18.72 -21.87 -3.40
CA ALA A 62 19.78 -21.04 -3.95
C ALA A 62 21.05 -21.87 -4.23
N LYS A 63 21.50 -22.68 -3.27
CA LYS A 63 22.66 -23.57 -3.44
C LYS A 63 22.44 -24.61 -4.52
N ALA A 64 21.28 -25.27 -4.54
CA ALA A 64 20.95 -26.29 -5.54
C ALA A 64 20.92 -25.76 -6.98
N ARG A 65 20.70 -24.43 -7.14
CA ARG A 65 20.71 -23.74 -8.43
C ARG A 65 22.00 -22.94 -8.71
N ASN A 66 23.04 -23.14 -7.90
CA ASN A 66 24.34 -22.49 -8.02
C ASN A 66 24.32 -20.96 -7.86
N TYR A 67 23.38 -20.42 -7.08
CA TYR A 67 23.44 -19.02 -6.66
C TYR A 67 24.37 -18.87 -5.44
N THR A 68 25.03 -17.72 -5.34
CA THR A 68 25.93 -17.41 -4.21
C THR A 68 25.14 -17.12 -2.91
N SER A 69 23.90 -16.67 -3.03
CA SER A 69 23.02 -16.38 -1.90
C SER A 69 21.55 -16.56 -2.25
N SER A 70 20.68 -16.70 -1.24
CA SER A 70 19.24 -16.67 -1.42
C SER A 70 18.75 -15.31 -1.96
N ARG A 71 19.41 -14.21 -1.58
CA ARG A 71 19.15 -12.88 -2.12
C ARG A 71 19.42 -12.81 -3.62
N GLN A 72 20.59 -13.27 -4.07
CA GLN A 72 20.91 -13.36 -5.49
C GLN A 72 19.87 -14.18 -6.26
N SER A 73 19.50 -15.35 -5.72
CA SER A 73 18.47 -16.21 -6.31
C SER A 73 17.13 -15.51 -6.46
N SER A 74 16.72 -14.76 -5.43
CA SER A 74 15.45 -14.02 -5.44
C SER A 74 15.45 -12.87 -6.45
N LEU A 75 16.53 -12.10 -6.51
CA LEU A 75 16.66 -10.95 -7.41
C LEU A 75 16.86 -11.38 -8.88
N SER A 76 17.49 -12.51 -9.14
CA SER A 76 17.79 -12.99 -10.49
C SER A 76 16.52 -13.24 -11.32
N GLY A 77 15.43 -13.68 -10.69
CA GLY A 77 14.14 -13.85 -11.35
C GLY A 77 13.56 -12.57 -11.96
N ASN A 78 13.91 -11.42 -11.37
CA ASN A 78 13.55 -10.09 -11.85
C ASN A 78 14.67 -9.37 -12.59
N GLU A 79 15.83 -10.03 -12.77
CA GLU A 79 17.02 -9.47 -13.42
C GLU A 79 17.56 -8.21 -12.72
N VAL A 80 17.37 -8.11 -11.39
CA VAL A 80 17.79 -6.98 -10.56
C VAL A 80 19.17 -7.29 -9.96
N PRO A 81 20.20 -6.48 -10.22
CA PRO A 81 21.50 -6.62 -9.57
C PRO A 81 21.41 -6.42 -8.04
N GLU A 82 22.17 -7.18 -7.26
CA GLU A 82 22.22 -7.02 -5.79
C GLU A 82 22.60 -5.60 -5.37
N SER A 83 23.42 -4.90 -6.17
CA SER A 83 23.78 -3.51 -5.93
C SER A 83 22.59 -2.54 -5.89
N VAL A 84 21.51 -2.82 -6.61
CA VAL A 84 20.27 -2.02 -6.56
C VAL A 84 19.63 -2.16 -5.18
N TYR A 85 19.56 -3.39 -4.66
CA TYR A 85 19.05 -3.67 -3.33
C TYR A 85 19.89 -2.97 -2.25
N ASP A 86 21.22 -3.11 -2.31
CA ASP A 86 22.14 -2.48 -1.35
C ASP A 86 22.04 -0.96 -1.39
N ASN A 87 21.95 -0.37 -2.59
CA ASN A 87 21.77 1.07 -2.77
C ASN A 87 20.41 1.57 -2.23
N LEU A 88 19.34 0.78 -2.39
CA LEU A 88 18.03 1.10 -1.81
C LEU A 88 18.13 1.21 -0.29
N VAL A 89 18.68 0.18 0.38
CA VAL A 89 18.83 0.17 1.83
C VAL A 89 19.69 1.35 2.29
N ALA A 90 20.83 1.61 1.64
CA ALA A 90 21.73 2.72 1.96
C ALA A 90 21.04 4.09 1.80
N SER A 91 20.28 4.28 0.71
CA SER A 91 19.58 5.53 0.42
C SER A 91 18.45 5.79 1.41
N VAL A 92 17.69 4.76 1.77
CA VAL A 92 16.62 4.88 2.78
C VAL A 92 17.20 5.16 4.15
N ARG A 93 18.29 4.49 4.56
CA ARG A 93 19.01 4.80 5.80
C ARG A 93 19.47 6.25 5.86
N LYS A 94 20.03 6.77 4.77
CA LYS A 94 20.44 8.19 4.67
C LYS A 94 19.25 9.13 4.85
N SER A 95 18.04 8.69 4.50
CA SER A 95 16.82 9.49 4.59
C SER A 95 16.07 9.34 5.93
N LEU A 96 16.51 8.45 6.85
CA LEU A 96 15.89 8.26 8.17
C LEU A 96 15.71 9.56 8.99
N PRO A 97 16.61 10.55 8.95
CA PRO A 97 16.39 11.82 9.65
C PRO A 97 15.09 12.53 9.23
N LEU A 98 14.63 12.34 7.98
CA LEU A 98 13.34 12.89 7.52
C LEU A 98 12.16 12.16 8.17
N LEU A 99 12.24 10.82 8.25
CA LEU A 99 11.23 10.01 8.96
C LEU A 99 11.18 10.37 10.46
N HIS A 100 12.33 10.57 11.09
CA HIS A 100 12.39 10.99 12.51
C HIS A 100 11.77 12.37 12.72
N ARG A 101 11.97 13.31 11.78
CA ARG A 101 11.29 14.62 11.83
C ARG A 101 9.78 14.47 11.70
N TYR A 102 9.32 13.61 10.80
CA TYR A 102 7.91 13.31 10.64
C TYR A 102 7.31 12.68 11.90
N ALA A 103 8.00 11.69 12.52
CA ALA A 103 7.57 11.09 13.78
C ALA A 103 7.51 12.13 14.92
N SER A 104 8.47 13.05 14.98
CA SER A 104 8.47 14.15 15.96
C SER A 104 7.31 15.11 15.74
N LEU A 105 6.97 15.41 14.48
CA LEU A 105 5.79 16.21 14.14
C LEU A 105 4.51 15.48 14.57
N ARG A 106 4.39 14.18 14.29
CA ARG A 106 3.26 13.34 14.71
C ARG A 106 3.09 13.37 16.22
N LYS A 107 4.16 13.14 16.97
CA LYS A 107 4.16 13.23 18.43
C LYS A 107 3.59 14.56 18.92
N LYS A 108 4.05 15.67 18.33
CA LYS A 108 3.60 17.04 18.69
C LYS A 108 2.12 17.27 18.36
N LEU A 109 1.67 16.85 17.18
CA LEU A 109 0.29 17.05 16.74
C LEU A 109 -0.71 16.19 17.52
N LEU A 110 -0.33 14.97 17.90
CA LEU A 110 -1.13 14.11 18.76
C LEU A 110 -1.11 14.52 20.23
N GLY A 111 -0.21 15.42 20.64
CA GLY A 111 -0.12 15.90 22.03
C GLY A 111 0.33 14.84 23.03
N VAL A 112 1.05 13.79 22.58
CA VAL A 112 1.48 12.69 23.44
C VAL A 112 2.89 12.94 23.98
N GLU A 113 3.17 12.55 25.23
CA GLU A 113 4.51 12.65 25.81
C GLU A 113 5.48 11.66 25.19
N GLU A 114 5.01 10.47 24.83
CA GLU A 114 5.76 9.42 24.18
C GLU A 114 4.95 8.81 23.04
N LEU A 115 5.58 8.67 21.85
CA LEU A 115 4.96 8.09 20.68
C LEU A 115 5.24 6.58 20.68
N HIS A 116 4.19 5.78 20.70
CA HIS A 116 4.24 4.32 20.61
C HIS A 116 3.82 3.82 19.24
N MET A 117 4.06 2.53 18.98
CA MET A 117 3.69 1.90 17.71
C MET A 117 2.18 1.95 17.43
N TYR A 118 1.35 1.92 18.47
CA TYR A 118 -0.11 2.02 18.33
C TYR A 118 -0.59 3.44 17.98
N ASP A 119 0.25 4.48 18.15
CA ASP A 119 -0.08 5.86 17.78
C ASP A 119 0.17 6.15 16.28
N LEU A 120 0.78 5.21 15.55
CA LEU A 120 1.23 5.47 14.17
C LEU A 120 0.10 5.55 13.13
N TYR A 121 -1.08 5.06 13.45
CA TYR A 121 -2.24 5.08 12.55
C TYR A 121 -3.28 6.15 12.92
N VAL A 122 -3.15 6.76 14.09
CA VAL A 122 -4.07 7.83 14.51
C VAL A 122 -3.99 9.00 13.52
N PRO A 123 -5.11 9.47 12.96
CA PRO A 123 -5.13 10.63 12.07
C PRO A 123 -4.57 11.88 12.76
N MET A 124 -3.54 12.50 12.19
CA MET A 124 -2.98 13.77 12.70
C MET A 124 -3.76 14.98 12.24
N VAL A 125 -4.48 14.85 11.14
CA VAL A 125 -5.35 15.86 10.57
C VAL A 125 -6.73 15.21 10.47
N ALA A 126 -7.73 15.87 10.97
CA ALA A 126 -9.11 15.40 10.84
C ALA A 126 -9.41 15.17 9.36
N GLU A 127 -9.93 14.01 9.05
CA GLU A 127 -10.42 13.71 7.72
C GLU A 127 -11.50 14.76 7.40
N ALA A 128 -11.41 15.36 6.22
CA ALA A 128 -12.54 16.10 5.72
C ALA A 128 -13.68 15.08 5.59
N ASP A 129 -14.82 15.36 6.21
CA ASP A 129 -16.02 14.49 6.24
C ASP A 129 -16.62 14.40 4.83
N ARG A 130 -15.79 13.99 3.87
CA ARG A 130 -16.13 13.91 2.44
C ARG A 130 -16.19 12.47 2.01
N HIS A 131 -17.40 12.07 1.71
CA HIS A 131 -17.68 10.80 1.05
C HIS A 131 -17.72 11.01 -0.46
N TYR A 132 -17.00 10.15 -1.20
CA TYR A 132 -16.93 10.17 -2.66
C TYR A 132 -17.82 9.07 -3.22
N THR A 133 -18.69 9.41 -4.14
CA THR A 133 -19.35 8.41 -4.99
C THR A 133 -18.34 7.82 -5.98
N PHE A 134 -18.61 6.65 -6.51
CA PHE A 134 -17.72 6.05 -7.51
C PHE A 134 -17.64 6.91 -8.79
N GLU A 135 -18.73 7.58 -9.18
CA GLU A 135 -18.75 8.50 -10.32
C GLU A 135 -17.83 9.72 -10.07
N GLU A 136 -17.91 10.33 -8.89
CA GLU A 136 -16.97 11.41 -8.51
C GLU A 136 -15.51 10.92 -8.50
N ALA A 137 -15.25 9.71 -8.02
CA ALA A 137 -13.92 9.12 -8.03
C ALA A 137 -13.38 8.95 -9.45
N LYS A 138 -14.19 8.49 -10.40
CA LYS A 138 -13.83 8.40 -11.82
C LYS A 138 -13.44 9.76 -12.40
N ASP A 139 -14.24 10.78 -12.13
CA ASP A 139 -13.99 12.15 -12.62
C ASP A 139 -12.70 12.75 -12.02
N ILE A 140 -12.48 12.54 -10.72
CA ILE A 140 -11.27 12.99 -10.03
C ILE A 140 -10.04 12.29 -10.62
N VAL A 141 -10.07 10.97 -10.78
CA VAL A 141 -8.97 10.19 -11.33
C VAL A 141 -8.69 10.62 -12.77
N LYS A 142 -9.72 10.72 -13.62
CA LYS A 142 -9.58 11.14 -15.02
C LYS A 142 -8.99 12.54 -15.15
N THR A 143 -9.44 13.48 -14.32
CA THR A 143 -8.92 14.84 -14.32
C THR A 143 -7.48 14.90 -13.79
N GLY A 144 -7.17 14.15 -12.74
CA GLY A 144 -5.83 14.05 -12.16
C GLY A 144 -4.80 13.44 -13.11
N LEU A 145 -5.25 12.50 -13.95
CA LEU A 145 -4.41 11.80 -14.93
C LEU A 145 -4.39 12.46 -16.32
N ALA A 146 -5.00 13.63 -16.48
CA ALA A 146 -4.98 14.36 -17.76
C ALA A 146 -3.58 14.54 -18.38
N PRO A 147 -2.49 14.72 -17.61
CA PRO A 147 -1.14 14.81 -18.18
C PRO A 147 -0.67 13.55 -18.93
N MET A 148 -1.33 12.39 -18.76
CA MET A 148 -1.02 11.14 -19.46
C MET A 148 -1.44 11.14 -20.94
N GLY A 149 -2.27 12.10 -21.34
CA GLY A 149 -2.72 12.29 -22.73
C GLY A 149 -4.00 11.53 -23.08
N GLU A 150 -4.54 11.86 -24.26
CA GLU A 150 -5.88 11.43 -24.67
C GLU A 150 -6.01 9.90 -24.85
N GLU A 151 -4.98 9.22 -25.38
CA GLU A 151 -4.99 7.77 -25.54
C GLU A 151 -5.13 7.05 -24.18
N TYR A 152 -4.36 7.49 -23.18
CA TYR A 152 -4.44 6.93 -21.82
C TYR A 152 -5.81 7.19 -21.18
N LEU A 153 -6.33 8.40 -21.33
CA LEU A 153 -7.65 8.75 -20.80
C LEU A 153 -8.78 8.00 -21.52
N GLY A 154 -8.61 7.69 -22.80
CA GLY A 154 -9.52 6.85 -23.56
C GLY A 154 -9.59 5.42 -23.00
N LEU A 155 -8.43 4.82 -22.71
CA LEU A 155 -8.34 3.50 -22.07
C LEU A 155 -8.91 3.49 -20.64
N LEU A 156 -8.65 4.56 -19.89
CA LEU A 156 -9.22 4.73 -18.56
C LEU A 156 -10.75 4.76 -18.62
N GLN A 157 -11.32 5.52 -19.56
CA GLN A 157 -12.77 5.59 -19.79
C GLN A 157 -13.34 4.24 -20.23
N GLU A 158 -12.65 3.54 -21.14
CA GLU A 158 -13.03 2.19 -21.56
C GLU A 158 -13.12 1.25 -20.36
N GLY A 159 -12.15 1.27 -19.45
CA GLY A 159 -12.16 0.48 -18.23
C GLY A 159 -13.35 0.80 -17.32
N PHE A 160 -13.73 2.07 -17.24
CA PHE A 160 -14.87 2.52 -16.44
C PHE A 160 -16.22 2.07 -17.02
N ASP A 161 -16.35 2.06 -18.35
CA ASP A 161 -17.62 1.81 -19.03
C ASP A 161 -17.85 0.33 -19.36
N ASN A 162 -16.78 -0.45 -19.55
CA ASN A 162 -16.85 -1.81 -20.10
C ASN A 162 -16.61 -2.93 -19.08
N ARG A 163 -17.01 -2.71 -17.82
CA ARG A 163 -17.01 -3.75 -16.76
C ARG A 163 -15.62 -4.34 -16.43
N TRP A 164 -14.57 -3.54 -16.53
CA TRP A 164 -13.27 -4.01 -16.04
C TRP A 164 -13.22 -4.09 -14.53
N ILE A 165 -14.10 -3.36 -13.81
CA ILE A 165 -14.01 -3.11 -12.38
C ILE A 165 -15.21 -3.73 -11.65
N ASP A 166 -14.93 -4.62 -10.71
CA ASP A 166 -15.87 -5.06 -9.67
C ASP A 166 -15.70 -4.15 -8.45
N ILE A 167 -16.67 -3.28 -8.20
CA ILE A 167 -16.51 -2.04 -7.45
C ILE A 167 -16.71 -2.25 -5.94
N TYR A 168 -17.87 -2.81 -5.56
CA TYR A 168 -18.33 -2.78 -4.17
C TYR A 168 -18.08 -4.09 -3.44
N GLU A 169 -17.93 -3.98 -2.10
CA GLU A 169 -17.90 -5.14 -1.22
C GLU A 169 -19.20 -5.94 -1.32
N ASN A 170 -19.10 -7.25 -1.26
CA ASN A 170 -20.22 -8.16 -1.15
C ASN A 170 -19.84 -9.44 -0.41
N GLU A 171 -20.82 -10.24 -0.02
CA GLU A 171 -20.61 -11.48 0.71
C GLU A 171 -19.72 -12.46 -0.08
N GLY A 172 -18.67 -12.95 0.57
CA GLY A 172 -17.70 -13.88 -0.02
C GLY A 172 -16.61 -13.23 -0.86
N LYS A 173 -16.66 -11.94 -1.13
CA LYS A 173 -15.60 -11.20 -1.83
C LYS A 173 -14.38 -11.01 -0.93
N ARG A 174 -13.16 -11.18 -1.46
CA ARG A 174 -11.93 -10.92 -0.73
C ARG A 174 -11.75 -9.42 -0.47
N SER A 175 -11.22 -9.08 0.69
CA SER A 175 -10.82 -7.72 1.04
C SER A 175 -9.60 -7.26 0.21
N GLY A 176 -9.39 -5.93 0.17
CA GLY A 176 -8.30 -5.31 -0.57
C GLY A 176 -8.70 -4.96 -2.00
N ALA A 177 -7.70 -4.68 -2.82
CA ALA A 177 -7.84 -4.37 -4.24
C ALA A 177 -6.72 -5.04 -5.03
N TYR A 178 -6.98 -5.34 -6.29
CA TYR A 178 -5.96 -5.80 -7.24
C TYR A 178 -6.40 -5.64 -8.69
N SER A 179 -5.44 -5.53 -9.59
CA SER A 179 -5.64 -5.65 -11.03
C SER A 179 -5.06 -6.97 -11.53
N TRP A 180 -5.78 -7.64 -12.40
CA TRP A 180 -5.33 -8.88 -13.04
C TRP A 180 -5.62 -8.86 -14.53
N GLY A 181 -4.60 -9.12 -15.34
CA GLY A 181 -4.75 -9.21 -16.79
C GLY A 181 -4.53 -10.63 -17.30
N VAL A 182 -5.30 -11.00 -18.30
CA VAL A 182 -5.14 -12.23 -19.07
C VAL A 182 -4.87 -11.86 -20.53
N TYR A 183 -3.92 -12.53 -21.17
CA TYR A 183 -3.58 -12.27 -22.56
C TYR A 183 -4.79 -12.52 -23.48
N GLY A 184 -5.06 -11.58 -24.37
CA GLY A 184 -6.20 -11.65 -25.29
C GLY A 184 -7.55 -11.17 -24.71
N CYS A 185 -7.56 -10.74 -23.44
CA CYS A 185 -8.72 -10.15 -22.78
C CYS A 185 -8.37 -8.77 -22.22
N HIS A 186 -9.39 -7.97 -21.89
CA HIS A 186 -9.17 -6.76 -21.11
C HIS A 186 -8.75 -7.12 -19.67
N PRO A 187 -8.05 -6.24 -18.96
CA PRO A 187 -7.75 -6.42 -17.54
C PRO A 187 -9.03 -6.42 -16.67
N TYR A 188 -8.93 -7.01 -15.50
CA TYR A 188 -9.99 -7.00 -14.48
C TYR A 188 -9.45 -6.39 -13.21
N VAL A 189 -10.27 -5.56 -12.56
CA VAL A 189 -9.96 -4.89 -11.30
C VAL A 189 -10.99 -5.31 -10.26
N LEU A 190 -10.49 -5.73 -9.09
CA LEU A 190 -11.30 -5.92 -7.90
C LEU A 190 -11.06 -4.74 -6.97
N LEU A 191 -12.14 -4.10 -6.53
CA LEU A 191 -12.14 -3.07 -5.49
C LEU A 191 -13.10 -3.47 -4.37
N ASN A 192 -12.95 -2.84 -3.22
CA ASN A 192 -13.94 -2.76 -2.15
C ASN A 192 -14.11 -1.28 -1.83
N PHE A 193 -14.88 -0.59 -2.67
CA PHE A 193 -15.02 0.86 -2.64
C PHE A 193 -16.03 1.29 -1.58
N HIS A 194 -15.58 2.07 -0.60
CA HIS A 194 -16.37 2.62 0.51
C HIS A 194 -16.55 4.14 0.42
N GLY A 195 -15.95 4.79 -0.56
CA GLY A 195 -16.08 6.23 -0.79
C GLY A 195 -15.10 7.09 0.00
N THR A 196 -13.99 6.54 0.46
CA THR A 196 -12.92 7.30 1.09
C THR A 196 -11.96 7.90 0.05
N LEU A 197 -11.15 8.88 0.47
CA LEU A 197 -10.06 9.37 -0.39
C LEU A 197 -9.08 8.25 -0.77
N ASN A 198 -8.82 7.33 0.16
CA ASN A 198 -7.98 6.17 -0.11
C ASN A 198 -8.53 5.31 -1.25
N ASP A 199 -9.85 5.14 -1.33
CA ASP A 199 -10.47 4.39 -2.43
C ASP A 199 -10.32 5.08 -3.79
N VAL A 200 -10.32 6.42 -3.81
CA VAL A 200 -10.03 7.20 -5.03
C VAL A 200 -8.59 6.95 -5.50
N PHE A 201 -7.62 6.93 -4.58
CA PHE A 201 -6.23 6.60 -4.90
C PHE A 201 -6.07 5.14 -5.31
N THR A 202 -6.77 4.23 -4.64
CA THR A 202 -6.78 2.81 -4.99
C THR A 202 -7.30 2.59 -6.41
N LEU A 203 -8.38 3.28 -6.80
CA LEU A 203 -8.89 3.25 -8.18
C LEU A 203 -7.82 3.72 -9.18
N ALA A 204 -7.14 4.83 -8.90
CA ALA A 204 -6.06 5.33 -9.76
C ALA A 204 -4.89 4.34 -9.85
N HIS A 205 -4.51 3.71 -8.75
CA HIS A 205 -3.46 2.71 -8.63
C HIS A 205 -3.77 1.48 -9.48
N GLU A 206 -4.92 0.84 -9.26
CA GLU A 206 -5.31 -0.39 -9.95
C GLU A 206 -5.53 -0.17 -11.45
N MET A 207 -6.04 1.00 -11.84
CA MET A 207 -6.13 1.37 -13.25
C MET A 207 -4.75 1.61 -13.88
N GLY A 208 -3.76 2.03 -13.10
CA GLY A 208 -2.36 2.09 -13.54
C GLY A 208 -1.83 0.72 -13.94
N HIS A 209 -2.03 -0.29 -13.11
CA HIS A 209 -1.69 -1.68 -13.41
C HIS A 209 -2.46 -2.20 -14.62
N SER A 210 -3.76 -1.92 -14.69
CA SER A 210 -4.62 -2.38 -15.77
C SER A 210 -4.15 -1.86 -17.13
N ILE A 211 -3.90 -0.58 -17.23
CA ILE A 211 -3.46 0.04 -18.49
C ILE A 211 -2.04 -0.41 -18.86
N HIS A 212 -1.15 -0.58 -17.87
CA HIS A 212 0.18 -1.16 -18.10
C HIS A 212 0.07 -2.58 -18.70
N THR A 213 -0.76 -3.44 -18.10
CA THR A 213 -1.00 -4.79 -18.62
C THR A 213 -1.64 -4.77 -20.00
N TRP A 214 -2.58 -3.86 -20.24
CA TRP A 214 -3.21 -3.68 -21.56
C TRP A 214 -2.17 -3.33 -22.62
N TYR A 215 -1.29 -2.37 -22.37
CA TYR A 215 -0.22 -2.01 -23.30
C TYR A 215 0.77 -3.15 -23.53
N SER A 216 1.14 -3.87 -22.47
CA SER A 216 2.01 -5.03 -22.58
C SER A 216 1.40 -6.11 -23.47
N ASN A 217 0.15 -6.46 -23.22
CA ASN A 217 -0.57 -7.48 -24.01
C ASN A 217 -0.79 -7.07 -25.46
N LYS A 218 -1.03 -5.77 -25.71
CA LYS A 218 -1.23 -5.24 -27.06
C LYS A 218 0.04 -5.23 -27.90
N ASN A 219 1.18 -4.94 -27.28
CA ASN A 219 2.44 -4.69 -28.00
C ASN A 219 3.42 -5.87 -27.98
N GLN A 220 3.17 -6.88 -27.15
CA GLN A 220 4.00 -8.05 -27.02
C GLN A 220 3.24 -9.33 -27.42
N SER A 221 3.97 -10.34 -27.89
CA SER A 221 3.39 -11.69 -28.04
C SER A 221 3.12 -12.31 -26.67
N TYR A 222 2.27 -13.33 -26.61
CA TYR A 222 1.92 -14.06 -25.37
C TYR A 222 3.15 -14.42 -24.52
N THR A 223 4.22 -14.89 -25.14
CA THR A 223 5.46 -15.30 -24.45
C THR A 223 6.17 -14.15 -23.75
N TYR A 224 6.02 -12.93 -24.26
CA TYR A 224 6.75 -11.75 -23.80
C TYR A 224 5.87 -10.69 -23.13
N SER A 225 4.57 -10.92 -23.03
CA SER A 225 3.63 -9.94 -22.46
C SER A 225 3.73 -9.79 -20.94
N GLY A 226 4.28 -10.78 -20.24
CA GLY A 226 4.52 -10.67 -18.80
C GLY A 226 5.68 -9.72 -18.49
N TYR A 227 5.46 -8.76 -17.61
CA TYR A 227 6.50 -7.85 -17.13
C TYR A 227 6.97 -8.22 -15.73
N LYS A 228 8.18 -7.75 -15.36
CA LYS A 228 8.77 -8.03 -14.06
C LYS A 228 8.10 -7.20 -12.96
N ILE A 229 7.98 -7.80 -11.77
CA ILE A 229 7.40 -7.12 -10.59
C ILE A 229 8.10 -5.79 -10.26
N PHE A 230 9.41 -5.69 -10.55
CA PHE A 230 10.20 -4.48 -10.33
C PHE A 230 9.65 -3.23 -11.02
N VAL A 231 8.98 -3.37 -12.17
CA VAL A 231 8.39 -2.24 -12.91
C VAL A 231 6.87 -2.13 -12.75
N ALA A 232 6.23 -3.11 -12.11
CA ALA A 232 4.79 -3.14 -11.97
C ALA A 232 4.25 -1.89 -11.26
N GLU A 233 4.85 -1.54 -10.12
CA GLU A 233 4.43 -0.40 -9.30
C GLU A 233 4.84 0.97 -9.88
N VAL A 234 5.65 1.02 -10.92
CA VAL A 234 5.97 2.29 -11.60
C VAL A 234 4.72 2.88 -12.24
N ALA A 235 3.89 2.05 -12.87
CA ALA A 235 2.66 2.50 -13.51
C ALA A 235 1.62 2.98 -12.47
N SER A 236 1.38 2.19 -11.42
CA SER A 236 0.41 2.49 -10.38
C SER A 236 0.79 3.72 -9.56
N THR A 237 2.04 3.80 -9.09
CA THR A 237 2.52 4.93 -8.28
C THR A 237 2.70 6.22 -9.08
N CYS A 238 2.94 6.13 -10.40
CA CYS A 238 2.90 7.29 -11.28
C CYS A 238 1.51 7.93 -11.30
N ASN A 239 0.46 7.11 -11.42
CA ASN A 239 -0.91 7.59 -11.34
C ASN A 239 -1.20 8.28 -10.00
N GLU A 240 -0.82 7.66 -8.89
CA GLU A 240 -0.98 8.26 -7.56
C GLU A 240 -0.23 9.60 -7.45
N ALA A 241 1.01 9.67 -7.96
CA ALA A 241 1.82 10.88 -7.92
C ALA A 241 1.22 12.03 -8.74
N LEU A 242 0.63 11.73 -9.89
CA LEU A 242 -0.09 12.72 -10.70
C LEU A 242 -1.37 13.18 -9.99
N LEU A 243 -2.14 12.23 -9.44
CA LEU A 243 -3.38 12.51 -8.74
C LEU A 243 -3.16 13.38 -7.50
N ILE A 244 -2.20 13.04 -6.63
CA ILE A 244 -1.94 13.85 -5.42
C ILE A 244 -1.47 15.26 -5.77
N ARG A 245 -0.64 15.41 -6.81
CA ARG A 245 -0.21 16.74 -7.29
C ARG A 245 -1.38 17.56 -7.82
N HIS A 246 -2.30 16.93 -8.55
CA HIS A 246 -3.51 17.56 -9.04
C HIS A 246 -4.39 18.05 -7.88
N LEU A 247 -4.66 17.18 -6.90
CA LEU A 247 -5.48 17.53 -5.75
C LEU A 247 -4.85 18.66 -4.91
N LEU A 248 -3.55 18.58 -4.62
CA LEU A 248 -2.83 19.63 -3.89
C LEU A 248 -2.85 20.99 -4.60
N LYS A 249 -2.75 20.99 -5.93
CA LYS A 249 -2.79 22.22 -6.74
C LYS A 249 -4.17 22.88 -6.71
N ASN A 250 -5.24 22.08 -6.68
CA ASN A 250 -6.62 22.56 -6.78
C ASN A 250 -7.28 22.76 -5.42
N SER A 251 -6.74 22.21 -4.35
CA SER A 251 -7.23 22.44 -2.99
C SER A 251 -7.05 23.90 -2.60
N LYS A 252 -8.13 24.52 -2.12
CA LYS A 252 -8.17 25.92 -1.64
C LYS A 252 -8.13 26.01 -0.12
N ASP A 253 -8.57 24.97 0.55
CA ASP A 253 -8.62 24.89 2.00
C ASP A 253 -7.29 24.40 2.58
N LYS A 254 -6.86 25.03 3.69
CA LYS A 254 -5.62 24.66 4.37
C LYS A 254 -5.71 23.30 5.06
N GLN A 255 -6.89 22.94 5.59
CA GLN A 255 -7.11 21.67 6.26
C GLN A 255 -7.07 20.52 5.23
N GLU A 256 -7.77 20.67 4.10
CA GLU A 256 -7.71 19.73 2.99
C GLU A 256 -6.27 19.54 2.49
N LYS A 257 -5.51 20.64 2.31
CA LYS A 257 -4.08 20.54 1.95
C LYS A 257 -3.25 19.78 2.98
N ALA A 258 -3.47 20.05 4.26
CA ALA A 258 -2.77 19.36 5.34
C ALA A 258 -3.10 17.85 5.33
N TYR A 259 -4.37 17.51 5.11
CA TYR A 259 -4.82 16.13 4.99
C TYR A 259 -4.14 15.41 3.79
N LEU A 260 -4.18 16.02 2.61
CA LEU A 260 -3.52 15.48 1.39
C LEU A 260 -2.01 15.31 1.57
N LEU A 261 -1.35 16.30 2.20
CA LEU A 261 0.08 16.21 2.50
C LEU A 261 0.38 15.08 3.50
N ASN A 262 -0.45 14.93 4.54
CA ASN A 262 -0.31 13.84 5.49
C ASN A 262 -0.49 12.49 4.81
N TYR A 263 -1.52 12.34 3.96
CA TYR A 263 -1.75 11.13 3.17
C TYR A 263 -0.52 10.77 2.33
N PHE A 264 0.07 11.75 1.65
CA PHE A 264 1.26 11.56 0.82
C PHE A 264 2.50 11.16 1.64
N LEU A 265 2.70 11.76 2.81
CA LEU A 265 3.81 11.39 3.70
C LEU A 265 3.61 9.98 4.29
N GLU A 266 2.38 9.60 4.63
CA GLU A 266 2.06 8.26 5.11
C GLU A 266 2.33 7.18 4.05
N SER A 267 2.09 7.48 2.76
CA SER A 267 2.44 6.56 1.68
C SER A 267 3.94 6.26 1.63
N PHE A 268 4.80 7.27 1.81
CA PHE A 268 6.26 7.06 1.93
C PHE A 268 6.63 6.26 3.17
N ARG A 269 6.01 6.54 4.31
CA ARG A 269 6.26 5.80 5.55
C ARG A 269 5.90 4.32 5.39
N GLY A 270 4.73 4.03 4.85
CA GLY A 270 4.21 2.66 4.69
C GLY A 270 4.88 1.88 3.58
N THR A 271 5.17 2.52 2.45
CA THR A 271 5.65 1.85 1.24
C THR A 271 7.17 1.82 1.17
N LEU A 272 7.85 2.95 1.42
CA LEU A 272 9.30 3.03 1.28
C LEU A 272 10.04 2.64 2.56
N PHE A 273 9.81 3.36 3.65
CA PHE A 273 10.58 3.15 4.90
C PHE A 273 10.25 1.82 5.56
N ARG A 274 8.97 1.49 5.68
CA ARG A 274 8.53 0.24 6.31
C ARG A 274 8.99 -0.99 5.51
N GLN A 275 8.84 -0.98 4.19
CA GLN A 275 9.24 -2.12 3.36
C GLN A 275 10.76 -2.32 3.36
N THR A 276 11.53 -1.23 3.32
CA THR A 276 12.99 -1.32 3.42
C THR A 276 13.45 -1.81 4.81
N MET A 277 12.73 -1.49 5.88
CA MET A 277 13.00 -2.03 7.22
C MET A 277 12.86 -3.56 7.23
N PHE A 278 11.81 -4.12 6.61
CA PHE A 278 11.65 -5.57 6.48
C PHE A 278 12.75 -6.19 5.62
N ALA A 279 13.06 -5.58 4.47
CA ALA A 279 14.14 -6.04 3.59
C ALA A 279 15.49 -6.07 4.33
N GLU A 280 15.81 -5.05 5.12
CA GLU A 280 17.02 -5.01 5.93
C GLU A 280 17.00 -6.06 7.04
N PHE A 281 15.84 -6.31 7.66
CA PHE A 281 15.71 -7.37 8.67
C PHE A 281 15.98 -8.75 8.05
N GLU A 282 15.40 -9.03 6.88
CA GLU A 282 15.59 -10.31 6.20
C GLU A 282 17.04 -10.53 5.70
N GLN A 283 17.79 -9.46 5.53
CA GLN A 283 19.22 -9.52 5.14
C GLN A 283 20.12 -9.97 6.31
N LYS A 284 19.71 -9.77 7.56
CA LYS A 284 20.48 -10.11 8.78
C LYS A 284 20.25 -11.54 9.21
#